data_1d972e2859b7482864e12a6d6431d513
#
_entry.id   1d972e2859b7482864e12a6d6431d513
#
_cell.length_a   1.000
_cell.length_b   1.000
_cell.length_c   1.000
_cell.angle_alpha   90.00
_cell.angle_beta   90.00
_cell.angle_gamma   90.00
#
_symmetry.space_group_name_H-M   'P 1'
#
loop_
_entity.id
_entity.type
_entity.pdbx_description
1 polymer ?
#
loop_
_entity_poly.entity_id
_entity_poly.type
_entity_poly.pdbx_seq_one_letter_code
_entity_poly.pdbx_strand_id
1 'polypeptide(L)'
;ASTLREHGHAVSEGETAGKMIDYSHSVLFDNGYIPYYMYRQSRCVGNLENVGWCKPGTECRYNVFMMEETHTVLAAGAGAVTKLKKPGSNYIERIFNYKYPYEYNARFDTLMERKKRISEFYSEIFGSQSSADK
;
A
#
# COMPACT_ATOMS: atom_id res chain seq x y z
N ALA A 1 3.42 2.56 -17.05
CA ALA A 1 2.32 3.17 -17.81
C ALA A 1 1.29 2.08 -18.10
N SER A 2 -0.02 2.41 -18.10
CA SER A 2 -1.03 1.41 -18.42
C SER A 2 -1.15 1.27 -19.94
N THR A 3 -1.35 0.05 -20.42
CA THR A 3 -1.53 -0.28 -21.84
C THR A 3 -2.64 0.56 -22.50
N LEU A 4 -3.71 0.88 -21.76
CA LEU A 4 -4.79 1.75 -22.21
C LEU A 4 -4.31 3.18 -22.55
N ARG A 5 -3.37 3.71 -21.79
CA ARG A 5 -2.77 5.03 -22.05
C ARG A 5 -1.85 5.01 -23.26
N GLU A 6 -1.13 3.93 -23.49
CA GLU A 6 -0.23 3.76 -24.64
C GLU A 6 -0.99 3.66 -25.98
N HIS A 7 -2.21 3.13 -25.95
CA HIS A 7 -3.06 2.98 -27.15
C HIS A 7 -3.96 4.20 -27.43
N GLY A 8 -3.76 5.32 -26.73
CA GLY A 8 -4.45 6.59 -27.01
C GLY A 8 -5.96 6.56 -26.78
N HIS A 9 -6.46 5.63 -25.98
CA HIS A 9 -7.86 5.66 -25.60
C HIS A 9 -8.17 6.95 -24.84
N ALA A 10 -9.20 7.67 -25.30
CA ALA A 10 -9.62 8.91 -24.70
C ALA A 10 -9.91 8.72 -23.21
N VAL A 11 -9.18 9.45 -22.40
CA VAL A 11 -9.44 9.52 -20.95
C VAL A 11 -10.78 10.25 -20.81
N SER A 12 -11.77 9.60 -20.20
CA SER A 12 -13.08 10.23 -19.94
C SER A 12 -12.87 11.55 -19.18
N GLU A 13 -13.64 12.57 -19.52
CA GLU A 13 -13.59 13.86 -18.83
C GLU A 13 -13.82 13.66 -17.33
N GLY A 14 -13.14 14.42 -16.49
CA GLY A 14 -13.22 14.30 -15.02
C GLY A 14 -14.63 14.42 -14.47
N GLU A 15 -15.50 15.19 -15.17
CA GLU A 15 -16.92 15.32 -14.83
C GLU A 15 -17.69 13.99 -14.95
N THR A 16 -17.44 13.22 -16.01
CA THR A 16 -18.09 11.91 -16.18
C THR A 16 -17.64 10.94 -15.10
N ALA A 17 -16.32 10.92 -14.79
CA ALA A 17 -15.79 10.10 -13.71
C ALA A 17 -16.38 10.49 -12.34
N GLY A 18 -16.55 11.80 -12.09
CA GLY A 18 -17.20 12.31 -10.89
C GLY A 18 -18.64 11.79 -10.75
N LYS A 19 -19.45 11.94 -11.79
CA LYS A 19 -20.84 11.43 -11.81
C LYS A 19 -20.93 9.92 -11.57
N MET A 20 -19.98 9.13 -12.11
CA MET A 20 -19.93 7.69 -11.88
C MET A 20 -19.63 7.37 -10.42
N ILE A 21 -18.71 8.11 -9.80
CA ILE A 21 -18.36 7.93 -8.39
C ILE A 21 -19.54 8.34 -7.50
N ASP A 22 -20.17 9.47 -7.73
CA ASP A 22 -21.32 9.94 -6.96
C ASP A 22 -22.46 8.92 -7.01
N TYR A 23 -22.75 8.39 -8.19
CA TYR A 23 -23.74 7.34 -8.35
C TYR A 23 -23.36 6.08 -7.56
N SER A 24 -22.10 5.64 -7.66
CA SER A 24 -21.62 4.46 -6.94
C SER A 24 -21.71 4.66 -5.43
N HIS A 25 -21.34 5.82 -4.93
CA HIS A 25 -21.44 6.16 -3.50
C HIS A 25 -22.89 6.11 -3.02
N SER A 26 -23.83 6.71 -3.76
CA SER A 26 -25.25 6.65 -3.42
C SER A 26 -25.75 5.22 -3.32
N VAL A 27 -25.47 4.40 -4.34
CA VAL A 27 -25.89 2.98 -4.34
C VAL A 27 -25.28 2.22 -3.16
N LEU A 28 -24.00 2.45 -2.83
CA LEU A 28 -23.34 1.79 -1.72
C LEU A 28 -23.97 2.19 -0.38
N PHE A 29 -24.22 3.47 -0.14
CA PHE A 29 -24.91 3.94 1.06
C PHE A 29 -26.31 3.35 1.20
N ASP A 30 -27.11 3.39 0.13
CA ASP A 30 -28.47 2.85 0.13
C ASP A 30 -28.52 1.35 0.44
N ASN A 31 -27.43 0.64 0.14
CA ASN A 31 -27.26 -0.78 0.46
C ASN A 31 -26.52 -1.04 1.78
N GLY A 32 -26.33 -0.02 2.62
CA GLY A 32 -25.76 -0.14 3.96
C GLY A 32 -24.26 -0.43 3.98
N TYR A 33 -23.52 -0.03 2.96
CA TYR A 33 -22.06 0.03 3.00
C TYR A 33 -21.61 1.33 3.64
N ILE A 34 -20.47 1.28 4.31
CA ILE A 34 -19.81 2.44 4.91
C ILE A 34 -18.39 2.60 4.34
N PRO A 35 -17.92 3.85 4.15
CA PRO A 35 -16.53 4.07 3.82
C PRO A 35 -15.65 3.76 5.04
N TYR A 36 -14.51 3.07 4.85
CA TYR A 36 -13.63 2.72 5.95
C TYR A 36 -12.16 3.09 5.73
N TYR A 37 -11.75 3.41 4.50
CA TYR A 37 -10.48 4.06 4.23
C TYR A 37 -10.57 4.93 2.98
N MET A 38 -9.65 5.89 2.87
CA MET A 38 -9.52 6.77 1.71
C MET A 38 -8.08 6.78 1.23
N TYR A 39 -7.87 6.61 -0.05
CA TYR A 39 -6.57 6.66 -0.68
C TYR A 39 -6.57 7.65 -1.84
N ARG A 40 -5.72 8.69 -1.71
CA ARG A 40 -5.52 9.64 -2.81
C ARG A 40 -4.56 9.06 -3.84
N GLN A 41 -5.09 8.69 -4.98
CA GLN A 41 -4.31 8.16 -6.08
C GLN A 41 -3.79 9.31 -6.95
N SER A 42 -2.47 9.42 -7.12
CA SER A 42 -1.87 10.40 -8.03
C SER A 42 -2.16 10.03 -9.48
N ARG A 43 -2.41 11.04 -10.33
CA ARG A 43 -2.66 10.89 -11.77
C ARG A 43 -3.95 10.15 -12.13
N CYS A 44 -4.96 10.19 -11.29
CA CYS A 44 -6.32 9.80 -11.64
C CYS A 44 -7.02 10.89 -12.45
N VAL A 45 -7.98 10.50 -13.28
CA VAL A 45 -8.87 11.43 -13.96
C VAL A 45 -9.64 12.22 -12.91
N GLY A 46 -9.63 13.56 -13.03
CA GLY A 46 -10.33 14.45 -12.09
C GLY A 46 -9.69 14.54 -10.70
N ASN A 47 -8.51 13.97 -10.44
CA ASN A 47 -7.89 13.88 -9.11
C ASN A 47 -8.81 13.29 -8.04
N LEU A 48 -9.71 12.40 -8.44
CA LEU A 48 -10.68 11.76 -7.58
C LEU A 48 -10.00 10.77 -6.62
N GLU A 49 -10.56 10.65 -5.44
CA GLU A 49 -10.05 9.78 -4.39
C GLU A 49 -10.60 8.35 -4.51
N ASN A 50 -9.80 7.37 -4.12
CA ASN A 50 -10.23 5.98 -4.04
C ASN A 50 -10.69 5.68 -2.61
N VAL A 51 -11.97 5.41 -2.44
CA VAL A 51 -12.59 5.10 -1.16
C VAL A 51 -12.86 3.60 -1.05
N GLY A 52 -12.42 2.97 0.03
CA GLY A 52 -12.77 1.58 0.34
C GLY A 52 -14.09 1.51 1.07
N TRP A 53 -15.00 0.65 0.61
CA TRP A 53 -16.34 0.44 1.14
C TRP A 53 -16.49 -0.97 1.68
N CYS A 54 -17.20 -1.12 2.80
CA CYS A 54 -17.50 -2.43 3.38
C CYS A 54 -18.85 -2.41 4.11
N LYS A 55 -19.37 -3.59 4.45
CA LYS A 55 -20.41 -3.70 5.45
C LYS A 55 -19.81 -3.46 6.83
N PRO A 56 -20.53 -2.86 7.79
CA PRO A 56 -20.05 -2.69 9.15
C PRO A 56 -19.54 -4.01 9.76
N GLY A 57 -18.32 -4.00 10.32
CA GLY A 57 -17.69 -5.18 10.93
C GLY A 57 -16.98 -6.11 9.94
N THR A 58 -16.93 -5.75 8.64
CA THR A 58 -16.23 -6.54 7.60
C THR A 58 -15.04 -5.80 6.99
N GLU A 59 -14.48 -4.81 7.69
CA GLU A 59 -13.35 -4.02 7.26
C GLU A 59 -12.14 -4.90 6.96
N CYS A 60 -11.52 -4.71 5.77
CA CYS A 60 -10.31 -5.44 5.42
C CYS A 60 -9.12 -4.90 6.22
N ARG A 61 -8.68 -5.65 7.22
CA ARG A 61 -7.55 -5.27 8.09
C ARG A 61 -6.27 -4.98 7.32
N TYR A 62 -6.01 -5.71 6.23
CA TYR A 62 -4.86 -5.45 5.38
C TYR A 62 -4.88 -4.02 4.82
N ASN A 63 -6.03 -3.57 4.30
CA ASN A 63 -6.17 -2.22 3.77
C ASN A 63 -5.95 -1.16 4.86
N VAL A 64 -6.53 -1.38 6.05
CA VAL A 64 -6.33 -0.48 7.20
C VAL A 64 -4.86 -0.41 7.58
N PHE A 65 -4.17 -1.54 7.74
CA PHE A 65 -2.75 -1.56 8.11
C PHE A 65 -1.85 -0.94 7.05
N MET A 66 -2.20 -1.07 5.77
CA MET A 66 -1.47 -0.45 4.67
C MET A 66 -1.63 1.07 4.64
N MET A 67 -2.82 1.59 4.96
CA MET A 67 -3.12 3.03 4.97
C MET A 67 -2.57 3.72 6.22
N GLU A 68 -2.81 3.14 7.38
CA GLU A 68 -2.40 3.70 8.67
C GLU A 68 -0.89 3.53 8.97
N GLU A 69 -0.21 2.69 8.20
CA GLU A 69 1.23 2.39 8.39
C GLU A 69 1.60 2.05 9.85
N THR A 70 0.70 1.36 10.55
CA THR A 70 0.86 1.01 11.98
C THR A 70 1.67 -0.26 12.20
N HIS A 71 1.83 -1.10 11.18
CA HIS A 71 2.44 -2.42 11.26
C HIS A 71 3.59 -2.59 10.27
N THR A 72 4.51 -3.49 10.61
CA THR A 72 5.47 -4.02 9.63
C THR A 72 4.73 -4.85 8.60
N VAL A 73 5.05 -4.63 7.34
CA VAL A 73 4.52 -5.39 6.21
C VAL A 73 5.67 -6.04 5.46
N LEU A 74 5.75 -7.36 5.49
CA LEU A 74 6.71 -8.12 4.69
C LEU A 74 6.09 -8.38 3.32
N ALA A 75 6.84 -8.05 2.27
CA ALA A 75 6.35 -8.14 0.90
C ALA A 75 7.22 -9.04 0.03
N ALA A 76 6.58 -9.87 -0.79
CA ALA A 76 7.20 -10.72 -1.80
C ALA A 76 6.69 -10.34 -3.20
N GLY A 77 7.43 -10.71 -4.24
CA GLY A 77 7.09 -10.44 -5.64
C GLY A 77 7.77 -9.20 -6.23
N ALA A 78 7.75 -9.11 -7.56
CA ALA A 78 8.31 -7.99 -8.30
C ALA A 78 7.54 -6.69 -7.98
N GLY A 79 8.27 -5.60 -7.79
CA GLY A 79 7.70 -4.29 -7.47
C GLY A 79 7.16 -4.14 -6.04
N ALA A 80 7.18 -5.18 -5.23
CA ALA A 80 6.69 -5.12 -3.85
C ALA A 80 7.67 -4.39 -2.92
N VAL A 81 7.14 -3.82 -1.83
CA VAL A 81 7.91 -3.04 -0.85
C VAL A 81 7.66 -3.57 0.55
N THR A 82 8.70 -4.06 1.19
CA THR A 82 8.66 -4.36 2.62
C THR A 82 8.75 -3.07 3.42
N LYS A 83 7.88 -2.88 4.39
CA LYS A 83 7.86 -1.74 5.31
C LYS A 83 8.18 -2.24 6.71
N LEU A 84 9.29 -1.79 7.30
CA LEU A 84 9.69 -2.12 8.66
C LEU A 84 9.30 -0.98 9.58
N LYS A 85 8.33 -1.22 10.44
CA LYS A 85 7.81 -0.23 11.39
C LYS A 85 8.60 -0.30 12.70
N LYS A 86 9.17 0.84 13.13
CA LYS A 86 9.78 0.94 14.45
C LYS A 86 8.69 1.05 15.52
N PRO A 87 8.68 0.16 16.54
CA PRO A 87 7.71 0.22 17.62
C PRO A 87 7.74 1.57 18.34
N GLY A 88 6.58 2.11 18.68
CA GLY A 88 6.45 3.39 19.41
C GLY A 88 6.90 4.63 18.62
N SER A 89 7.09 4.55 17.31
CA SER A 89 7.57 5.65 16.47
C SER A 89 6.82 5.70 15.15
N ASN A 90 6.85 6.84 14.47
CA ASN A 90 6.36 6.98 13.09
C ASN A 90 7.40 6.60 12.03
N TYR A 91 8.59 6.17 12.46
CA TYR A 91 9.65 5.79 11.54
C TYR A 91 9.34 4.47 10.84
N ILE A 92 9.52 4.47 9.51
CA ILE A 92 9.36 3.30 8.63
C ILE A 92 10.55 3.23 7.69
N GLU A 93 11.28 2.11 7.75
CA GLU A 93 12.29 1.76 6.75
C GLU A 93 11.65 0.94 5.63
N ARG A 94 12.03 1.21 4.37
CA ARG A 94 11.46 0.53 3.21
C ARG A 94 12.53 -0.23 2.45
N ILE A 95 12.26 -1.51 2.18
CA ILE A 95 13.13 -2.39 1.38
C ILE A 95 12.39 -2.71 0.08
N PHE A 96 12.93 -2.23 -1.03
CA PHE A 96 12.31 -2.38 -2.36
C PHE A 96 12.78 -3.66 -3.03
N ASN A 97 11.84 -4.42 -3.59
CA ASN A 97 12.12 -5.48 -4.53
C ASN A 97 12.36 -4.89 -5.93
N TYR A 98 12.97 -5.65 -6.83
CA TYR A 98 13.12 -5.24 -8.22
C TYR A 98 11.73 -5.08 -8.87
N LYS A 99 11.57 -4.00 -9.64
CA LYS A 99 10.27 -3.61 -10.19
C LYS A 99 9.77 -4.57 -11.27
N TYR A 100 10.67 -5.05 -12.11
CA TYR A 100 10.32 -5.90 -13.23
C TYR A 100 10.51 -7.37 -12.90
N PRO A 101 9.58 -8.26 -13.35
CA PRO A 101 9.65 -9.69 -13.05
C PRO A 101 10.96 -10.36 -13.50
N TYR A 102 11.49 -9.98 -14.65
CA TYR A 102 12.75 -10.54 -15.15
C TYR A 102 13.96 -10.14 -14.27
N GLU A 103 14.00 -8.91 -13.75
CA GLU A 103 15.04 -8.47 -12.81
C GLU A 103 14.90 -9.16 -11.45
N TYR A 104 13.66 -9.30 -10.99
CA TYR A 104 13.35 -9.99 -9.75
C TYR A 104 13.87 -11.43 -9.76
N ASN A 105 13.63 -12.16 -10.86
CA ASN A 105 14.07 -13.52 -11.01
C ASN A 105 15.59 -13.64 -11.20
N ALA A 106 16.17 -12.79 -12.06
CA ALA A 106 17.60 -12.85 -12.37
C ALA A 106 18.51 -12.41 -11.19
N ARG A 107 17.99 -11.60 -10.26
CA ARG A 107 18.74 -11.05 -9.13
C ARG A 107 18.16 -11.48 -7.78
N PHE A 108 17.61 -12.67 -7.71
CA PHE A 108 16.96 -13.18 -6.51
C PHE A 108 17.91 -13.24 -5.31
N ASP A 109 19.17 -13.67 -5.52
CA ASP A 109 20.17 -13.73 -4.45
C ASP A 109 20.46 -12.34 -3.85
N THR A 110 20.61 -11.33 -4.70
CA THR A 110 20.79 -9.94 -4.22
C THR A 110 19.57 -9.46 -3.45
N LEU A 111 18.38 -9.89 -3.84
CA LEU A 111 17.15 -9.58 -3.12
C LEU A 111 17.15 -10.22 -1.73
N MET A 112 17.59 -11.47 -1.62
CA MET A 112 17.70 -12.17 -0.33
C MET A 112 18.69 -11.48 0.60
N GLU A 113 19.83 -11.00 0.08
CA GLU A 113 20.76 -10.18 0.86
C GLU A 113 20.10 -8.90 1.42
N ARG A 114 19.35 -8.18 0.57
CA ARG A 114 18.59 -7.00 1.04
C ARG A 114 17.61 -7.36 2.15
N LYS A 115 16.99 -8.54 2.11
CA LYS A 115 16.02 -9.00 3.12
C LYS A 115 16.65 -9.33 4.47
N LYS A 116 17.97 -9.53 4.56
CA LYS A 116 18.69 -9.66 5.84
C LYS A 116 18.53 -8.41 6.71
N ARG A 117 18.33 -7.25 6.08
CA ARG A 117 18.03 -6.00 6.78
C ARG A 117 16.84 -6.10 7.73
N ILE A 118 15.90 -7.00 7.47
CA ILE A 118 14.73 -7.22 8.34
C ILE A 118 15.20 -7.68 9.74
N SER A 119 16.08 -8.67 9.79
CA SER A 119 16.63 -9.20 11.05
C SER A 119 17.48 -8.16 11.76
N GLU A 120 18.34 -7.46 11.01
CA GLU A 120 19.20 -6.41 11.54
C GLU A 120 18.40 -5.29 12.17
N PHE A 121 17.38 -4.78 11.47
CA PHE A 121 16.52 -3.70 11.94
C PHE A 121 15.91 -4.02 13.32
N TYR A 122 15.37 -5.22 13.49
CA TYR A 122 14.79 -5.60 14.77
C TYR A 122 15.81 -5.95 15.82
N SER A 123 16.98 -6.49 15.45
CA SER A 123 18.09 -6.71 16.37
C SER A 123 18.64 -5.40 16.94
N GLU A 124 18.75 -4.36 16.12
CA GLU A 124 19.15 -3.01 16.56
C GLU A 124 18.13 -2.41 17.57
N ILE A 125 16.83 -2.63 17.34
CA ILE A 125 15.78 -2.08 18.20
C ILE A 125 15.71 -2.84 19.54
N PHE A 126 15.65 -4.16 19.48
CA PHE A 126 15.47 -4.98 20.69
C PHE A 126 16.78 -5.26 21.43
N GLY A 127 17.91 -5.29 20.72
CA GLY A 127 19.24 -5.41 21.34
C GLY A 127 19.62 -4.20 22.19
N SER A 128 19.16 -3.00 21.80
CA SER A 128 19.38 -1.78 22.59
C SER A 128 18.51 -1.69 23.86
N GLN A 129 17.38 -2.39 23.92
CA GLN A 129 16.52 -2.43 25.12
C GLN A 129 17.11 -3.32 26.23
N SER A 130 17.83 -4.38 25.87
CA SER A 130 18.49 -5.27 26.84
C SER A 130 19.67 -4.64 27.60
N SER A 131 20.21 -3.53 27.12
CA SER A 131 21.33 -2.82 27.77
C SER A 131 20.89 -1.64 28.66
N ALA A 132 19.60 -1.28 28.62
CA ALA A 132 19.05 -0.18 29.44
C ALA A 132 18.47 -0.63 30.79
N ASP A 133 18.29 -1.94 31.00
CA ASP A 133 17.76 -2.53 32.23
C ASP A 133 18.84 -3.19 33.12
N LYS A 134 20.09 -2.69 33.04
CA LYS A 134 21.16 -3.13 33.95
C LYS A 134 21.71 -1.99 34.76
#